data_b0909863e1599ab362165af42df65355
#
_entry.id   b0909863e1599ab362165af42df65355
#
_cell.length_a   1.000
_cell.length_b   1.000
_cell.length_c   1.000
_cell.angle_alpha   90.00
_cell.angle_beta   90.00
_cell.angle_gamma   90.00
#
_symmetry.space_group_name_H-M   'P 1'
#
loop_
_entity.id
_entity.type
_entity.pdbx_description
1 polymer ?
#
loop_
_entity_poly.entity_id
_entity_poly.type
_entity_poly.pdbx_seq_one_letter_code
_entity_poly.pdbx_strand_id
1 'polypeptide(L)'
;MALIPLFCFSFAPKVFAVDWERRATGQTYVEYFGTVVKTGEVASMLMLRDYTAETDFQGATVRSIQTERLFNCKENITRVKKYDGFSEEMGMGELVLEKAGDNEWEKIKPSTFLQYALRTACLG
;
A
#
# COMPACT_ATOMS: atom_id res chain seq x y z
N MET A 1 26.21 -23.06 41.21
CA MET A 1 24.99 -22.36 40.82
C MET A 1 25.18 -21.81 39.41
N ALA A 2 24.63 -22.45 38.45
CA ALA A 2 24.69 -21.95 37.07
C ALA A 2 23.59 -20.93 36.86
N LEU A 3 23.94 -19.67 36.72
CA LEU A 3 23.06 -18.63 36.23
C LEU A 3 22.84 -18.87 34.75
N ILE A 4 21.69 -19.39 34.43
CA ILE A 4 21.24 -19.45 33.03
C ILE A 4 20.86 -18.05 32.63
N PRO A 5 21.60 -17.40 31.73
CA PRO A 5 21.14 -16.11 31.23
C PRO A 5 19.81 -16.34 30.48
N LEU A 6 18.80 -15.69 30.97
CA LEU A 6 17.54 -15.61 30.25
C LEU A 6 17.79 -14.80 29.00
N PHE A 7 18.04 -15.51 27.92
CA PHE A 7 17.99 -14.86 26.60
C PHE A 7 16.53 -14.63 26.28
N CYS A 8 16.05 -13.46 26.61
CA CYS A 8 14.84 -12.97 26.01
C CYS A 8 15.14 -12.72 24.53
N PHE A 9 14.97 -13.74 23.72
CA PHE A 9 14.85 -13.52 22.29
C PHE A 9 13.51 -12.85 22.06
N SER A 10 13.48 -11.54 22.15
CA SER A 10 12.40 -10.81 21.58
C SER A 10 12.57 -10.96 20.06
N PHE A 11 11.88 -11.93 19.48
CA PHE A 11 11.64 -11.93 18.07
C PHE A 11 10.71 -10.75 17.80
N ALA A 12 11.29 -9.57 17.70
CA ALA A 12 10.59 -8.50 17.04
C ALA A 12 10.33 -9.02 15.62
N PRO A 13 9.06 -9.15 15.18
CA PRO A 13 8.81 -9.46 13.79
C PRO A 13 9.59 -8.42 12.98
N LYS A 14 10.36 -8.88 12.01
CA LYS A 14 10.99 -7.97 11.06
C LYS A 14 9.86 -7.26 10.34
N VAL A 15 9.46 -6.12 10.89
CA VAL A 15 8.61 -5.21 10.16
C VAL A 15 9.49 -4.66 9.06
N PHE A 16 9.29 -5.17 7.84
CA PHE A 16 9.89 -4.55 6.69
C PHE A 16 9.26 -3.17 6.56
N ALA A 17 9.97 -2.16 7.01
CA ALA A 17 9.56 -0.79 6.79
C ALA A 17 9.55 -0.57 5.26
N VAL A 18 8.38 -0.25 4.75
CA VAL A 18 8.25 0.11 3.34
C VAL A 18 8.85 1.50 3.16
N ASP A 19 9.71 1.65 2.17
CA ASP A 19 10.24 2.96 1.79
C ASP A 19 9.19 3.69 0.97
N TRP A 20 8.42 4.53 1.65
CA TRP A 20 7.38 5.32 1.02
C TRP A 20 7.95 6.57 0.38
N GLU A 21 7.68 6.77 -0.91
CA GLU A 21 8.02 7.99 -1.63
C GLU A 21 6.76 8.79 -1.91
N ARG A 22 6.76 10.05 -1.45
CA ARG A 22 5.62 10.95 -1.68
C ARG A 22 5.52 11.29 -3.16
N ARG A 23 4.32 11.10 -3.72
CA ARG A 23 4.07 11.28 -5.15
C ARG A 23 3.03 12.34 -5.46
N ALA A 24 2.08 12.57 -4.58
CA ALA A 24 1.04 13.57 -4.78
C ALA A 24 0.53 14.06 -3.44
N THR A 25 0.17 15.34 -3.37
CA THR A 25 -0.41 15.95 -2.19
C THR A 25 -1.79 16.50 -2.56
N GLY A 26 -2.83 15.92 -1.97
CA GLY A 26 -4.19 16.41 -2.08
C GLY A 26 -4.60 17.26 -0.88
N GLN A 27 -5.85 17.70 -0.85
CA GLN A 27 -6.37 18.50 0.27
C GLN A 27 -6.62 17.63 1.52
N THR A 28 -7.02 16.39 1.33
CA THR A 28 -7.40 15.50 2.43
C THR A 28 -6.46 14.32 2.62
N TYR A 29 -5.54 14.11 1.71
CA TYR A 29 -4.59 12.99 1.80
C TYR A 29 -3.32 13.28 0.99
N VAL A 30 -2.28 12.53 1.33
CA VAL A 30 -1.02 12.47 0.58
C VAL A 30 -0.86 11.05 0.05
N GLU A 31 -0.49 10.93 -1.21
CA GLU A 31 -0.24 9.64 -1.87
C GLU A 31 1.25 9.30 -1.87
N TYR A 32 1.55 8.06 -1.52
CA TYR A 32 2.92 7.52 -1.53
C TYR A 32 2.96 6.26 -2.36
N PHE A 33 4.07 6.04 -3.05
CA PHE A 33 4.38 4.77 -3.68
C PHE A 33 5.43 4.03 -2.86
N GLY A 34 5.29 2.74 -2.76
CA GLY A 34 6.21 1.86 -2.04
C GLY A 34 6.84 0.82 -2.96
N THR A 35 6.99 -0.38 -2.42
CA THR A 35 7.66 -1.48 -3.11
C THR A 35 6.96 -1.87 -4.41
N VAL A 36 7.76 -2.04 -5.46
CA VAL A 36 7.31 -2.55 -6.77
C VAL A 36 7.92 -3.93 -6.99
N VAL A 37 7.09 -4.88 -7.38
CA VAL A 37 7.52 -6.20 -7.81
C VAL A 37 6.95 -6.47 -9.20
N LYS A 38 7.83 -6.65 -10.18
CA LYS A 38 7.42 -6.93 -11.55
C LYS A 38 7.65 -8.39 -11.91
N THR A 39 6.59 -9.05 -12.36
CA THR A 39 6.66 -10.45 -12.80
C THR A 39 6.04 -10.54 -14.20
N GLY A 40 6.90 -10.64 -15.22
CA GLY A 40 6.45 -10.63 -16.61
C GLY A 40 5.78 -9.31 -16.98
N GLU A 41 4.55 -9.36 -17.45
CA GLU A 41 3.78 -8.19 -17.87
C GLU A 41 3.03 -7.50 -16.72
N VAL A 42 3.02 -8.10 -15.54
CA VAL A 42 2.29 -7.58 -14.39
C VAL A 42 3.25 -7.01 -13.37
N ALA A 43 3.00 -5.78 -12.94
CA ALA A 43 3.71 -5.15 -11.85
C ALA A 43 2.76 -4.99 -10.67
N SER A 44 3.24 -5.32 -9.46
CA SER A 44 2.55 -5.06 -8.21
C SER A 44 3.22 -3.88 -7.52
N MET A 45 2.44 -2.93 -7.04
CA MET A 45 2.97 -1.79 -6.31
C MET A 45 2.16 -1.57 -5.04
N LEU A 46 2.87 -1.37 -3.93
CA LEU A 46 2.25 -0.89 -2.70
C LEU A 46 2.03 0.61 -2.81
N MET A 47 0.81 1.04 -2.54
CA MET A 47 0.43 2.45 -2.54
C MET A 47 -0.18 2.79 -1.18
N LEU A 48 0.19 3.94 -0.65
CA LEU A 48 -0.33 4.42 0.63
C LEU A 48 -1.04 5.74 0.43
N ARG A 49 -2.26 5.80 0.93
CA ARG A 49 -2.99 7.06 1.06
C ARG A 49 -3.01 7.43 2.54
N ASP A 50 -2.34 8.52 2.86
CA ASP A 50 -2.24 9.03 4.22
C ASP A 50 -3.17 10.21 4.38
N TYR A 51 -4.26 10.01 5.13
CA TYR A 51 -5.28 11.05 5.31
C TYR A 51 -4.83 12.06 6.35
N THR A 52 -5.22 13.33 6.16
CA THR A 52 -4.92 14.40 7.12
C THR A 52 -5.79 14.33 8.36
N ALA A 53 -6.89 13.58 8.32
CA ALA A 53 -7.81 13.37 9.44
C ALA A 53 -8.42 11.98 9.34
N GLU A 54 -9.03 11.51 10.42
CA GLU A 54 -9.80 10.28 10.42
C GLU A 54 -10.85 10.32 9.32
N THR A 55 -10.95 9.26 8.55
CA THR A 55 -11.80 9.17 7.37
C THR A 55 -12.57 7.86 7.40
N ASP A 56 -13.85 7.92 7.04
CA ASP A 56 -14.64 6.72 6.85
C ASP A 56 -14.32 6.13 5.47
N PHE A 57 -13.88 4.90 5.47
CA PHE A 57 -13.60 4.15 4.25
C PHE A 57 -14.25 2.79 4.35
N GLN A 58 -15.28 2.57 3.52
CA GLN A 58 -16.02 1.29 3.45
C GLN A 58 -16.49 0.78 4.83
N GLY A 59 -16.96 1.69 5.67
CA GLY A 59 -17.48 1.38 6.99
C GLY A 59 -16.46 1.33 8.12
N ALA A 60 -15.18 1.51 7.84
CA ALA A 60 -14.13 1.58 8.85
C ALA A 60 -13.58 3.00 8.97
N THR A 61 -13.24 3.42 10.19
CA THR A 61 -12.57 4.69 10.42
C THR A 61 -11.07 4.48 10.33
N VAL A 62 -10.43 5.13 9.36
CA VAL A 62 -9.01 4.96 9.05
C VAL A 62 -8.27 6.29 9.04
N ARG A 63 -6.98 6.26 9.31
CA ARG A 63 -6.06 7.39 9.11
C ARG A 63 -5.15 7.18 7.92
N SER A 64 -4.96 5.93 7.51
CA SER A 64 -4.22 5.60 6.29
C SER A 64 -4.73 4.31 5.69
N ILE A 65 -4.56 4.18 4.37
CA ILE A 65 -4.93 2.96 3.63
C ILE A 65 -3.75 2.56 2.77
N GLN A 66 -3.34 1.31 2.94
CA GLN A 66 -2.35 0.69 2.07
C GLN A 66 -3.07 -0.21 1.08
N THR A 67 -2.79 -0.04 -0.19
CA THR A 67 -3.30 -0.91 -1.24
C THR A 67 -2.14 -1.63 -1.91
N GLU A 68 -2.37 -2.90 -2.24
CA GLU A 68 -1.53 -3.59 -3.21
C GLU A 68 -2.28 -3.54 -4.53
N ARG A 69 -1.72 -2.79 -5.47
CA ARG A 69 -2.35 -2.59 -6.78
C ARG A 69 -1.55 -3.30 -7.86
N LEU A 70 -2.25 -3.97 -8.74
CA LEU A 70 -1.67 -4.65 -9.88
C LEU A 70 -1.85 -3.81 -11.13
N PHE A 71 -0.81 -3.78 -11.95
CA PHE A 71 -0.81 -3.12 -13.26
C PHE A 71 -0.40 -4.12 -14.32
N ASN A 72 -1.16 -4.20 -15.39
CA ASN A 72 -0.71 -4.92 -16.58
C ASN A 72 -0.06 -3.91 -17.51
N CYS A 73 1.26 -4.02 -17.65
CA CYS A 73 2.06 -3.03 -18.37
C CYS A 73 1.81 -3.02 -19.88
N LYS A 74 1.36 -4.14 -20.44
CA LYS A 74 1.07 -4.26 -21.86
C LYS A 74 -0.33 -3.75 -22.20
N GLU A 75 -1.31 -4.05 -21.35
CA GLU A 75 -2.72 -3.81 -21.62
C GLU A 75 -3.23 -2.47 -21.08
N ASN A 76 -2.44 -1.75 -20.27
CA ASN A 76 -2.85 -0.51 -19.60
C ASN A 76 -4.12 -0.67 -18.76
N ILE A 77 -4.17 -1.74 -17.98
CA ILE A 77 -5.26 -2.05 -17.06
C ILE A 77 -4.72 -2.23 -15.65
N THR A 78 -5.58 -2.03 -14.68
CA THR A 78 -5.23 -2.12 -13.26
C THR A 78 -6.36 -2.73 -12.46
N ARG A 79 -6.01 -3.31 -11.33
CA ARG A 79 -6.96 -3.70 -10.28
C ARG A 79 -6.31 -3.64 -8.91
N VAL A 80 -7.10 -3.45 -7.89
CA VAL A 80 -6.61 -3.56 -6.51
C VAL A 80 -6.68 -5.01 -6.09
N LYS A 81 -5.58 -5.54 -5.60
CA LYS A 81 -5.51 -6.90 -5.06
C LYS A 81 -5.98 -6.94 -3.61
N LYS A 82 -5.58 -5.95 -2.81
CA LYS A 82 -5.85 -5.93 -1.38
C LYS A 82 -5.89 -4.50 -0.85
N TYR A 83 -6.80 -4.26 0.11
CA TYR A 83 -6.88 -3.04 0.91
C TYR A 83 -6.57 -3.35 2.36
N ASP A 84 -5.69 -2.57 2.97
CA ASP A 84 -5.43 -2.58 4.42
C ASP A 84 -5.62 -1.18 4.96
N GLY A 85 -6.56 -1.02 5.89
CA GLY A 85 -6.83 0.24 6.56
C GLY A 85 -6.25 0.25 7.97
N PHE A 86 -5.62 1.36 8.34
CA PHE A 86 -4.90 1.50 9.61
C PHE A 86 -5.45 2.65 10.44
N SER A 87 -5.38 2.51 11.77
CA SER A 87 -5.89 3.52 12.71
C SER A 87 -5.00 4.76 12.80
N GLU A 88 -3.74 4.67 12.41
CA GLU A 88 -2.77 5.76 12.48
C GLU A 88 -2.21 6.10 11.10
N GLU A 89 -1.41 7.16 11.07
CA GLU A 89 -0.74 7.63 9.86
C GLU A 89 0.27 6.63 9.33
N MET A 90 0.54 6.70 8.04
CA MET A 90 1.64 5.99 7.37
C MET A 90 1.57 4.46 7.50
N GLY A 91 0.37 3.90 7.54
CA GLY A 91 0.19 2.45 7.65
C GLY A 91 0.55 1.89 9.02
N MET A 92 0.46 2.71 10.05
CA MET A 92 0.79 2.32 11.42
C MET A 92 -0.46 2.16 12.27
N GLY A 93 -0.28 1.68 13.50
CA GLY A 93 -1.38 1.45 14.43
C GLY A 93 -2.05 0.12 14.19
N GLU A 94 -3.35 0.06 14.51
CA GLU A 94 -4.14 -1.15 14.34
C GLU A 94 -4.63 -1.31 12.92
N LEU A 95 -4.60 -2.55 12.42
CA LEU A 95 -5.27 -2.94 11.19
C LEU A 95 -6.78 -2.98 11.46
N VAL A 96 -7.50 -1.97 10.99
CA VAL A 96 -8.95 -1.82 11.24
C VAL A 96 -9.80 -2.24 10.04
N LEU A 97 -9.18 -2.43 8.90
CA LEU A 97 -9.85 -2.90 7.70
C LEU A 97 -8.89 -3.79 6.91
N GLU A 98 -9.33 -4.99 6.60
CA GLU A 98 -8.63 -5.88 5.69
C GLU A 98 -9.64 -6.39 4.69
N LYS A 99 -9.43 -6.08 3.41
CA LYS A 99 -10.40 -6.39 2.38
C LYS A 99 -9.71 -6.81 1.08
N ALA A 100 -10.20 -7.89 0.47
CA ALA A 100 -9.81 -8.25 -0.88
C ALA A 100 -10.25 -7.17 -1.87
N GLY A 101 -9.45 -6.95 -2.89
CA GLY A 101 -9.78 -6.00 -3.94
C GLY A 101 -10.74 -6.59 -4.96
N ASP A 102 -10.89 -5.88 -6.08
CA ASP A 102 -11.75 -6.30 -7.16
C ASP A 102 -11.07 -7.35 -8.04
N ASN A 103 -11.85 -8.33 -8.52
CA ASN A 103 -11.36 -9.34 -9.44
C ASN A 103 -11.31 -8.85 -10.89
N GLU A 104 -11.95 -7.73 -11.16
CA GLU A 104 -12.03 -7.18 -12.51
C GLU A 104 -10.94 -6.16 -12.76
N TRP A 105 -10.30 -6.27 -13.92
CA TRP A 105 -9.36 -5.29 -14.42
C TRP A 105 -10.11 -4.13 -15.04
N GLU A 106 -9.62 -2.92 -14.76
CA GLU A 106 -10.17 -1.67 -15.30
C GLU A 106 -9.16 -1.00 -16.21
N LYS A 107 -9.65 -0.39 -17.29
CA LYS A 107 -8.79 0.43 -18.15
C LYS A 107 -8.36 1.69 -17.44
N ILE A 108 -7.09 2.03 -17.58
CA ILE A 108 -6.54 3.26 -17.05
C ILE A 108 -6.76 4.38 -18.05
N LYS A 109 -7.38 5.47 -17.60
CA LYS A 109 -7.60 6.64 -18.42
C LYS A 109 -6.29 7.42 -18.61
N PRO A 110 -6.01 7.93 -19.82
CA PRO A 110 -4.85 8.78 -20.04
C PRO A 110 -4.86 10.03 -19.17
N SER A 111 -3.67 10.51 -18.83
CA SER A 111 -3.47 11.74 -18.05
C SER A 111 -4.08 11.70 -16.65
N THR A 112 -4.14 10.53 -16.04
CA THR A 112 -4.61 10.34 -14.66
C THR A 112 -3.45 9.96 -13.74
N PHE A 113 -3.69 10.08 -12.44
CA PHE A 113 -2.73 9.62 -11.42
C PHE A 113 -2.44 8.12 -11.56
N LEU A 114 -3.44 7.31 -11.92
CA LEU A 114 -3.24 5.87 -12.13
C LEU A 114 -2.35 5.58 -13.33
N GLN A 115 -2.39 6.41 -14.38
CA GLN A 115 -1.46 6.27 -15.49
C GLN A 115 -0.02 6.58 -15.07
N TYR A 116 0.17 7.61 -14.27
CA TYR A 116 1.46 7.91 -13.67
C TYR A 116 1.96 6.74 -12.81
N ALA A 117 1.08 6.16 -11.99
CA ALA A 117 1.41 5.01 -11.17
C ALA A 117 1.80 3.79 -12.03
N LEU A 118 1.06 3.51 -13.10
CA LEU A 118 1.39 2.44 -14.05
C LEU A 118 2.79 2.62 -14.62
N ARG A 119 3.13 3.81 -15.08
CA ARG A 119 4.45 4.09 -15.63
C ARG A 119 5.55 3.87 -14.61
N THR A 120 5.33 4.32 -13.39
CA THR A 120 6.30 4.13 -12.30
C THR A 120 6.49 2.65 -12.00
N ALA A 121 5.41 1.88 -11.91
CA ALA A 121 5.48 0.45 -11.63
C ALA A 121 6.11 -0.35 -12.78
N CYS A 122 5.87 0.06 -14.02
CA CYS A 122 6.29 -0.71 -15.21
C CYS A 122 7.70 -0.37 -15.69
N LEU A 123 8.26 0.77 -15.29
CA LEU A 123 9.61 1.20 -15.68
C LEU A 123 10.72 0.53 -14.86
N GLY A 124 10.34 -0.14 -13.81
CA GLY A 124 11.30 -0.79 -12.91
C GLY A 124 11.97 -2.00 -13.50
#